data_ee584514e780758d9a4891dde7d9f73b
#
_entry.id   ee584514e780758d9a4891dde7d9f73b
#
_cell.length_a   1.000
_cell.length_b   1.000
_cell.length_c   1.000
_cell.angle_alpha   90.00
_cell.angle_beta   90.00
_cell.angle_gamma   90.00
#
_symmetry.space_group_name_H-M   'P 1'
#
loop_
_entity.id
_entity.type
_entity.pdbx_description
1 polymer ?
#
loop_
_entity_poly.entity_id
_entity_poly.type
_entity_poly.pdbx_seq_one_letter_code
_entity_poly.pdbx_strand_id
1 'polypeptide(L)'
;MKAGPFEVEWDRVLSEAETEIEPADRGAAPGVVRNELAAEAATAPPVAVLEAHATVERALRELLAAADVPEQETRRAGAVGLARLAQRKELISHESVRAIEGVSVLRNLAAHGSAREITAEQANEYLALVDAILFALRRPR
;
A
#
# COMPACT_ATOMS: atom_id res chain seq x y z
N MET A 1 -11.50 16.35 20.67
CA MET A 1 -10.06 16.17 20.76
C MET A 1 -9.40 16.65 19.48
N LYS A 2 -8.35 17.40 19.60
CA LYS A 2 -7.61 17.84 18.41
C LYS A 2 -6.76 16.72 17.84
N ALA A 3 -6.82 16.55 16.53
CA ALA A 3 -5.90 15.67 15.84
C ALA A 3 -4.48 16.25 15.93
N GLY A 4 -3.49 15.43 16.27
CA GLY A 4 -2.11 15.83 16.27
C GLY A 4 -1.56 15.94 14.86
N PRO A 5 -0.33 16.50 14.69
CA PRO A 5 0.29 16.60 13.36
C PRO A 5 0.40 15.26 12.65
N PHE A 6 0.69 14.19 13.39
CA PHE A 6 0.75 12.85 12.83
C PHE A 6 -0.60 12.42 12.24
N GLU A 7 -1.68 12.60 13.00
CA GLU A 7 -3.00 12.18 12.55
C GLU A 7 -3.46 12.97 11.33
N VAL A 8 -3.19 14.27 11.31
CA VAL A 8 -3.54 15.12 10.18
C VAL A 8 -2.81 14.67 8.92
N GLU A 9 -1.51 14.40 9.04
CA GLU A 9 -0.73 13.94 7.90
C GLU A 9 -1.17 12.55 7.45
N TRP A 10 -1.39 11.63 8.40
CA TRP A 10 -1.88 10.29 8.09
C TRP A 10 -3.19 10.34 7.31
N ASP A 11 -4.16 11.08 7.85
CA ASP A 11 -5.48 11.17 7.22
C ASP A 11 -5.42 11.81 5.84
N ARG A 12 -4.59 12.84 5.67
CA ARG A 12 -4.44 13.50 4.39
C ARG A 12 -3.85 12.55 3.34
N VAL A 13 -2.77 11.87 3.68
CA VAL A 13 -2.11 10.95 2.76
C VAL A 13 -3.02 9.76 2.44
N LEU A 14 -3.68 9.21 3.46
CA LEU A 14 -4.62 8.09 3.27
C LEU A 14 -5.74 8.49 2.31
N SER A 15 -6.37 9.63 2.55
CA SER A 15 -7.44 10.14 1.69
C SER A 15 -6.99 10.34 0.25
N GLU A 16 -5.81 10.94 0.07
CA GLU A 16 -5.28 11.16 -1.28
C GLU A 16 -5.03 9.84 -1.99
N ALA A 17 -4.47 8.85 -1.30
CA ALA A 17 -4.22 7.54 -1.88
C ALA A 17 -5.53 6.83 -2.23
N GLU A 18 -6.52 6.93 -1.35
CA GLU A 18 -7.83 6.32 -1.60
C GLU A 18 -8.51 6.90 -2.85
N THR A 19 -8.34 8.19 -3.10
CA THR A 19 -8.95 8.82 -4.28
C THR A 19 -8.30 8.36 -5.59
N GLU A 20 -7.09 7.81 -5.54
CA GLU A 20 -6.43 7.29 -6.73
C GLU A 20 -6.95 5.90 -7.13
N ILE A 21 -7.65 5.22 -6.24
CA ILE A 21 -8.25 3.91 -6.53
C ILE A 21 -9.73 4.11 -6.81
N GLU A 22 -10.20 3.55 -7.92
CA GLU A 22 -11.60 3.68 -8.28
C GLU A 22 -12.52 3.10 -7.19
N PRO A 23 -13.64 3.76 -6.90
CA PRO A 23 -14.58 3.27 -5.88
C PRO A 23 -15.03 1.83 -6.12
N ALA A 24 -15.20 1.43 -7.39
CA ALA A 24 -15.58 0.07 -7.72
C ALA A 24 -14.52 -0.94 -7.28
N ASP A 25 -13.25 -0.60 -7.43
CA ASP A 25 -12.15 -1.47 -7.00
C ASP A 25 -12.08 -1.57 -5.48
N ARG A 26 -12.29 -0.46 -4.78
CA ARG A 26 -12.31 -0.47 -3.32
C ARG A 26 -13.45 -1.31 -2.78
N GLY A 27 -14.61 -1.23 -3.41
CA GLY A 27 -15.77 -1.99 -2.99
C GLY A 27 -15.70 -3.47 -3.35
N ALA A 28 -15.03 -3.83 -4.44
CA ALA A 28 -14.94 -5.21 -4.92
C ALA A 28 -13.75 -5.97 -4.37
N ALA A 29 -12.75 -5.29 -3.79
CA ALA A 29 -11.53 -5.94 -3.33
C ALA A 29 -11.82 -6.94 -2.22
N PRO A 30 -11.37 -8.21 -2.36
CA PRO A 30 -11.48 -9.15 -1.24
C PRO A 30 -10.54 -8.74 -0.13
N GLY A 31 -10.96 -8.96 1.12
CA GLY A 31 -10.19 -8.53 2.27
C GLY A 31 -9.10 -9.52 2.67
N VAL A 32 -8.27 -9.96 1.74
CA VAL A 32 -7.23 -10.96 2.00
C VAL A 32 -6.22 -10.47 3.03
N VAL A 33 -5.65 -9.29 2.81
CA VAL A 33 -4.64 -8.72 3.71
C VAL A 33 -5.27 -8.37 5.05
N ARG A 34 -6.47 -7.80 5.04
CA ARG A 34 -7.21 -7.50 6.28
C ARG A 34 -7.43 -8.75 7.12
N ASN A 35 -7.80 -9.85 6.48
CA ASN A 35 -8.05 -11.10 7.19
C ASN A 35 -6.77 -11.71 7.73
N GLU A 36 -5.70 -11.70 6.94
CA GLU A 36 -4.42 -12.27 7.37
C GLU A 36 -3.75 -11.47 8.48
N LEU A 37 -3.90 -10.16 8.47
CA LEU A 37 -3.21 -9.28 9.41
C LEU A 37 -4.14 -8.70 10.50
N ALA A 38 -5.35 -9.23 10.64
CA ALA A 38 -6.31 -8.72 11.63
C ALA A 38 -5.76 -8.74 13.06
N ALA A 39 -5.07 -9.82 13.44
CA ALA A 39 -4.53 -9.94 14.78
C ALA A 39 -3.42 -8.91 15.02
N GLU A 40 -2.53 -8.74 14.06
CA GLU A 40 -1.46 -7.74 14.15
C GLU A 40 -2.02 -6.33 14.19
N ALA A 41 -3.05 -6.04 13.41
CA ALA A 41 -3.68 -4.72 13.43
C ALA A 41 -4.24 -4.39 14.80
N ALA A 42 -4.76 -5.39 15.53
CA ALA A 42 -5.32 -5.19 16.85
C ALA A 42 -4.23 -5.05 17.93
N THR A 43 -3.16 -5.83 17.83
CA THR A 43 -2.15 -5.92 18.90
C THR A 43 -0.88 -5.14 18.62
N ALA A 44 -0.53 -4.98 17.37
CA ALA A 44 0.69 -4.27 16.95
C ALA A 44 0.44 -3.54 15.63
N PRO A 45 -0.37 -2.47 15.66
CA PRO A 45 -0.76 -1.76 14.42
C PRO A 45 0.40 -1.37 13.51
N PRO A 46 1.55 -0.86 14.00
CA PRO A 46 2.65 -0.54 13.10
C PRO A 46 3.20 -1.76 12.37
N VAL A 47 3.23 -2.92 13.03
CA VAL A 47 3.71 -4.16 12.40
C VAL A 47 2.79 -4.56 11.25
N ALA A 48 1.47 -4.44 11.46
CA ALA A 48 0.50 -4.74 10.40
C ALA A 48 0.73 -3.87 9.17
N VAL A 49 1.00 -2.57 9.38
CA VAL A 49 1.28 -1.65 8.28
C VAL A 49 2.53 -2.08 7.51
N LEU A 50 3.61 -2.39 8.23
CA LEU A 50 4.86 -2.82 7.60
C LEU A 50 4.69 -4.11 6.80
N GLU A 51 3.98 -5.08 7.36
CA GLU A 51 3.74 -6.36 6.67
C GLU A 51 2.83 -6.19 5.45
N ALA A 52 1.81 -5.33 5.57
CA ALA A 52 0.93 -5.05 4.44
C ALA A 52 1.69 -4.38 3.29
N HIS A 53 2.56 -3.44 3.61
CA HIS A 53 3.40 -2.80 2.60
C HIS A 53 4.28 -3.83 1.88
N ALA A 54 4.81 -4.79 2.61
CA ALA A 54 5.62 -5.86 2.02
C ALA A 54 4.82 -6.70 1.01
N THR A 55 3.52 -6.86 1.22
CA THR A 55 2.70 -7.60 0.23
C THR A 55 2.57 -6.83 -1.07
N VAL A 56 2.50 -5.49 -1.02
CA VAL A 56 2.48 -4.66 -2.24
C VAL A 56 3.79 -4.82 -3.00
N GLU A 57 4.92 -4.75 -2.30
CA GLU A 57 6.22 -4.89 -2.92
C GLU A 57 6.36 -6.27 -3.58
N ARG A 58 5.94 -7.31 -2.90
CA ARG A 58 5.98 -8.68 -3.44
C ARG A 58 5.11 -8.81 -4.70
N ALA A 59 3.91 -8.25 -4.66
CA ALA A 59 3.01 -8.29 -5.81
C ALA A 59 3.61 -7.59 -7.03
N LEU A 60 4.28 -6.46 -6.80
CA LEU A 60 4.95 -5.75 -7.90
C LEU A 60 6.11 -6.55 -8.47
N ARG A 61 6.88 -7.21 -7.62
CA ARG A 61 7.97 -8.07 -8.09
C ARG A 61 7.46 -9.24 -8.92
N GLU A 62 6.36 -9.84 -8.48
CA GLU A 62 5.71 -10.93 -9.23
C GLU A 62 5.20 -10.45 -10.58
N LEU A 63 4.58 -9.27 -10.59
CA LEU A 63 4.07 -8.68 -11.83
C LEU A 63 5.19 -8.43 -12.83
N LEU A 64 6.29 -7.86 -12.38
CA LEU A 64 7.44 -7.57 -13.24
C LEU A 64 8.11 -8.86 -13.72
N ALA A 65 8.23 -9.86 -12.86
CA ALA A 65 8.80 -11.15 -13.24
C ALA A 65 7.94 -11.85 -14.29
N ALA A 66 6.62 -11.77 -14.15
CA ALA A 66 5.70 -12.34 -15.13
C ALA A 66 5.79 -11.64 -16.50
N ALA A 67 6.26 -10.41 -16.52
CA ALA A 67 6.48 -9.63 -17.75
C ALA A 67 7.92 -9.76 -18.26
N ASP A 68 8.67 -10.72 -17.72
CA ASP A 68 10.05 -11.01 -18.12
C ASP A 68 11.05 -9.88 -17.87
N VAL A 69 10.78 -9.02 -16.87
CA VAL A 69 11.72 -7.98 -16.49
C VAL A 69 12.88 -8.62 -15.73
N PRO A 70 14.14 -8.40 -16.14
CA PRO A 70 15.28 -9.01 -15.49
C PRO A 70 15.40 -8.63 -14.00
N GLU A 71 15.77 -9.59 -13.18
CA GLU A 71 15.90 -9.38 -11.74
C GLU A 71 16.87 -8.26 -11.39
N GLN A 72 17.94 -8.09 -12.17
CA GLN A 72 18.90 -7.03 -11.90
C GLN A 72 18.30 -5.62 -12.02
N GLU A 73 17.20 -5.46 -12.75
CA GLU A 73 16.50 -4.17 -12.82
C GLU A 73 15.64 -3.91 -11.59
N THR A 74 15.25 -4.97 -10.86
CA THR A 74 14.33 -4.85 -9.73
C THR A 74 14.99 -5.05 -8.37
N ARG A 75 16.20 -5.61 -8.37
CA ARG A 75 16.84 -6.11 -7.14
C ARG A 75 16.92 -5.09 -6.01
N ARG A 76 17.24 -3.85 -6.33
CA ARG A 76 17.45 -2.80 -5.32
C ARG A 76 16.28 -1.84 -5.17
N ALA A 77 15.21 -2.06 -5.91
CA ALA A 77 14.08 -1.15 -5.89
C ALA A 77 13.13 -1.47 -4.74
N GLY A 78 12.61 -0.43 -4.09
CA GLY A 78 11.51 -0.57 -3.15
C GLY A 78 10.18 -0.47 -3.89
N ALA A 79 9.07 -0.43 -3.15
CA ALA A 79 7.74 -0.44 -3.74
C ALA A 79 7.54 0.68 -4.76
N VAL A 80 7.95 1.91 -4.44
CA VAL A 80 7.76 3.05 -5.35
C VAL A 80 8.58 2.86 -6.62
N GLY A 81 9.84 2.44 -6.49
CA GLY A 81 10.69 2.19 -7.66
C GLY A 81 10.14 1.10 -8.55
N LEU A 82 9.64 0.00 -7.93
CA LEU A 82 9.02 -1.09 -8.67
C LEU A 82 7.73 -0.63 -9.38
N ALA A 83 6.94 0.19 -8.71
CA ALA A 83 5.70 0.72 -9.29
C ALA A 83 6.00 1.61 -10.50
N ARG A 84 7.00 2.48 -10.39
CA ARG A 84 7.39 3.34 -11.51
C ARG A 84 7.93 2.54 -12.68
N LEU A 85 8.70 1.49 -12.40
CA LEU A 85 9.18 0.60 -13.45
C LEU A 85 8.02 -0.11 -14.13
N ALA A 86 7.06 -0.62 -13.34
CA ALA A 86 5.89 -1.28 -13.88
C ALA A 86 5.06 -0.34 -14.74
N GLN A 87 4.97 0.93 -14.36
CA GLN A 87 4.27 1.92 -15.18
C GLN A 87 4.99 2.17 -16.51
N ARG A 88 6.32 2.28 -16.47
CA ARG A 88 7.09 2.46 -17.70
C ARG A 88 6.93 1.29 -18.66
N LYS A 89 6.71 0.08 -18.10
CA LYS A 89 6.45 -1.12 -18.89
C LYS A 89 4.96 -1.27 -19.23
N GLU A 90 4.17 -0.28 -18.91
CA GLU A 90 2.72 -0.24 -19.17
C GLU A 90 1.94 -1.39 -18.52
N LEU A 91 2.42 -1.86 -17.37
CA LEU A 91 1.79 -2.94 -16.62
C LEU A 91 0.77 -2.43 -15.60
N ILE A 92 0.92 -1.21 -15.11
CA ILE A 92 -0.01 -0.61 -14.16
C ILE A 92 -0.29 0.84 -14.55
N SER A 93 -1.37 1.38 -14.01
CA SER A 93 -1.79 2.75 -14.29
C SER A 93 -0.99 3.76 -13.47
N HIS A 94 -1.00 5.01 -13.92
CA HIS A 94 -0.44 6.13 -13.17
C HIS A 94 -1.11 6.26 -11.80
N GLU A 95 -2.42 6.06 -11.74
CA GLU A 95 -3.20 6.16 -10.50
C GLU A 95 -2.76 5.10 -9.50
N SER A 96 -2.46 3.89 -9.97
CA SER A 96 -1.92 2.85 -9.08
C SER A 96 -0.56 3.25 -8.51
N VAL A 97 0.30 3.88 -9.33
CA VAL A 97 1.59 4.38 -8.84
C VAL A 97 1.38 5.41 -7.74
N ARG A 98 0.43 6.34 -7.93
CA ARG A 98 0.15 7.37 -6.95
C ARG A 98 -0.36 6.77 -5.63
N ALA A 99 -1.24 5.77 -5.72
CA ALA A 99 -1.72 5.09 -4.52
C ALA A 99 -0.57 4.38 -3.79
N ILE A 100 0.35 3.75 -4.53
CA ILE A 100 1.50 3.07 -3.95
C ILE A 100 2.46 4.08 -3.30
N GLU A 101 2.65 5.24 -3.93
CA GLU A 101 3.42 6.32 -3.30
C GLU A 101 2.81 6.71 -1.95
N GLY A 102 1.48 6.81 -1.90
CA GLY A 102 0.77 7.14 -0.67
C GLY A 102 0.97 6.10 0.43
N VAL A 103 0.80 4.82 0.10
CA VAL A 103 0.99 3.77 1.12
C VAL A 103 2.44 3.69 1.56
N SER A 104 3.40 4.07 0.71
CA SER A 104 4.81 4.11 1.09
C SER A 104 5.10 5.24 2.07
N VAL A 105 4.47 6.40 1.90
CA VAL A 105 4.57 7.50 2.86
C VAL A 105 3.98 7.07 4.21
N LEU A 106 2.80 6.45 4.19
CA LEU A 106 2.16 5.97 5.43
C LEU A 106 3.00 4.93 6.14
N ARG A 107 3.62 4.03 5.38
CA ARG A 107 4.52 3.02 5.93
C ARG A 107 5.71 3.68 6.63
N ASN A 108 6.26 4.73 6.03
CA ASN A 108 7.37 5.44 6.65
C ASN A 108 6.96 6.16 7.93
N LEU A 109 5.76 6.73 7.96
CA LEU A 109 5.21 7.30 9.18
C LEU A 109 5.07 6.25 10.27
N ALA A 110 4.64 5.03 9.90
CA ALA A 110 4.49 3.93 10.85
C ALA A 110 5.83 3.42 11.36
N ALA A 111 6.88 3.48 10.55
CA ALA A 111 8.19 2.93 10.90
C ALA A 111 9.03 3.88 11.73
N HIS A 112 8.78 5.19 11.64
CA HIS A 112 9.65 6.20 12.24
C HIS A 112 8.90 7.06 13.26
N GLY A 113 9.59 7.43 14.34
CA GLY A 113 9.20 8.44 15.32
C GLY A 113 7.78 8.43 15.89
N SER A 114 6.78 8.32 15.04
CA SER A 114 5.37 8.41 15.41
C SER A 114 4.66 7.06 15.46
N ALA A 115 5.41 5.96 15.44
CA ALA A 115 4.84 4.61 15.38
C ALA A 115 3.84 4.34 16.51
N ARG A 116 4.07 4.91 17.69
CA ARG A 116 3.19 4.69 18.85
C ARG A 116 1.81 5.35 18.69
N GLU A 117 1.66 6.23 17.72
CA GLU A 117 0.40 6.95 17.51
C GLU A 117 -0.54 6.22 16.59
N ILE A 118 -0.10 5.13 15.97
CA ILE A 118 -0.95 4.37 15.06
C ILE A 118 -1.95 3.54 15.84
N THR A 119 -3.23 3.75 15.55
CA THR A 119 -4.32 3.00 16.17
C THR A 119 -4.64 1.75 15.36
N ALA A 120 -5.36 0.82 15.99
CA ALA A 120 -5.86 -0.36 15.28
C ALA A 120 -6.77 0.05 14.11
N GLU A 121 -7.58 1.11 14.30
CA GLU A 121 -8.45 1.61 13.24
C GLU A 121 -7.64 2.12 12.04
N GLN A 122 -6.59 2.89 12.28
CA GLN A 122 -5.73 3.40 11.22
C GLN A 122 -5.03 2.25 10.48
N ALA A 123 -4.56 1.24 11.22
CA ALA A 123 -3.97 0.07 10.60
C ALA A 123 -5.00 -0.64 9.71
N ASN A 124 -6.22 -0.81 10.17
CA ASN A 124 -7.25 -1.46 9.37
C ASN A 124 -7.59 -0.66 8.11
N GLU A 125 -7.62 0.66 8.19
CA GLU A 125 -7.81 1.51 7.01
C GLU A 125 -6.69 1.31 6.01
N TYR A 126 -5.45 1.20 6.50
CA TYR A 126 -4.30 0.93 5.66
C TYR A 126 -4.42 -0.43 4.97
N LEU A 127 -4.80 -1.46 5.73
CA LEU A 127 -4.96 -2.81 5.17
C LEU A 127 -6.04 -2.83 4.08
N ALA A 128 -7.13 -2.10 4.28
CA ALA A 128 -8.19 -2.00 3.27
C ALA A 128 -7.69 -1.34 1.99
N LEU A 129 -6.89 -0.29 2.13
CA LEU A 129 -6.29 0.38 0.98
C LEU A 129 -5.33 -0.56 0.24
N VAL A 130 -4.51 -1.31 0.97
CA VAL A 130 -3.60 -2.29 0.37
C VAL A 130 -4.39 -3.36 -0.41
N ASP A 131 -5.49 -3.87 0.17
CA ASP A 131 -6.33 -4.84 -0.53
C ASP A 131 -6.87 -4.25 -1.84
N ALA A 132 -7.28 -2.99 -1.82
CA ALA A 132 -7.77 -2.32 -3.03
C ALA A 132 -6.67 -2.15 -4.09
N ILE A 133 -5.47 -1.80 -3.65
CA ILE A 133 -4.32 -1.68 -4.55
C ILE A 133 -4.00 -3.03 -5.18
N LEU A 134 -3.91 -4.09 -4.38
CA LEU A 134 -3.62 -5.42 -4.90
C LEU A 134 -4.67 -5.88 -5.90
N PHE A 135 -5.92 -5.57 -5.65
CA PHE A 135 -7.01 -5.89 -6.57
C PHE A 135 -6.82 -5.14 -7.90
N ALA A 136 -6.51 -3.85 -7.82
CA ALA A 136 -6.28 -3.03 -9.02
C ALA A 136 -5.08 -3.54 -9.85
N LEU A 137 -4.01 -4.00 -9.18
CA LEU A 137 -2.83 -4.53 -9.87
C LEU A 137 -3.12 -5.81 -10.64
N ARG A 138 -4.13 -6.56 -10.23
CA ARG A 138 -4.49 -7.84 -10.86
C ARG A 138 -5.46 -7.68 -12.02
N ARG A 139 -5.98 -6.50 -12.23
CA ARG A 139 -6.92 -6.28 -13.33
C ARG A 139 -6.19 -6.31 -14.66
N PRO A 140 -6.75 -7.03 -15.66
CA PRO A 140 -6.16 -6.99 -17.00
C PRO A 140 -6.22 -5.59 -17.59
N ARG A 141 -5.19 -5.22 -18.30
CA ARG A 141 -5.12 -3.92 -18.96
C ARG A 141 -5.43 -4.05 -20.44
#